data_a343b74a15c41fd66baf26633f580259
#
_entry.id   a343b74a15c41fd66baf26633f580259
#
_cell.length_a   1.000
_cell.length_b   1.000
_cell.length_c   1.000
_cell.angle_alpha   90.00
_cell.angle_beta   90.00
_cell.angle_gamma   90.00
#
_symmetry.space_group_name_H-M   'P 1'
#
loop_
_entity.id
_entity.type
_entity.pdbx_description
1 polymer ?
#
loop_
_entity_poly.entity_id
_entity_poly.type
_entity_poly.pdbx_seq_one_letter_code
_entity_poly.pdbx_strand_id
1 'polypeptide(L)'
;TYKSKVYAAAVGAGADLVNDIWGLKYDKNMAEVIAKSGAACCLMHNRERAEYNSFVEDVLDDLRETIAIAKKAGIADDKIILDPGVGFAKSYEQNLIITNNVDRLNELGYPVLLGTSRKSMIGLTLDLPSDQRVEGTVATSVIGVMKGCRFVRVHDVLENKRAILMTEAIINSLSLIHI
;
A
#
# COMPACT_ATOMS: atom_id res chain seq x y z
N THR A 1 12.62 1.05 2.65
CA THR A 1 13.55 0.48 3.65
C THR A 1 12.88 0.36 5.00
N TYR A 2 13.28 -0.58 5.80
CA TYR A 2 12.86 -0.80 7.19
C TYR A 2 14.02 -0.55 8.19
N LYS A 3 15.11 0.06 7.73
CA LYS A 3 16.31 0.36 8.53
C LYS A 3 16.42 1.87 8.70
N SER A 4 16.36 2.35 9.95
CA SER A 4 16.36 3.78 10.29
C SER A 4 17.56 4.55 9.74
N LYS A 5 18.76 3.94 9.77
CA LYS A 5 19.98 4.55 9.23
C LYS A 5 19.90 4.77 7.72
N VAL A 6 19.33 3.79 6.97
CA VAL A 6 19.12 3.89 5.52
C VAL A 6 18.04 4.94 5.21
N TYR A 7 16.97 4.98 6.03
CA TYR A 7 15.94 6.01 5.94
C TYR A 7 16.56 7.41 6.06
N ALA A 8 17.31 7.66 7.15
CA ALA A 8 17.95 8.96 7.40
C ALA A 8 18.87 9.38 6.24
N ALA A 9 19.67 8.45 5.71
CA ALA A 9 20.54 8.72 4.55
C ALA A 9 19.73 9.05 3.28
N ALA A 10 18.64 8.33 3.01
CA ALA A 10 17.79 8.58 1.85
C ALA A 10 17.13 9.96 1.91
N VAL A 11 16.58 10.34 3.07
CA VAL A 11 15.98 11.68 3.25
C VAL A 11 17.05 12.77 3.18
N GLY A 12 18.22 12.54 3.80
CA GLY A 12 19.36 13.47 3.68
C GLY A 12 19.86 13.66 2.24
N ALA A 13 19.63 12.67 1.36
CA ALA A 13 19.91 12.74 -0.07
C ALA A 13 18.73 13.29 -0.92
N GLY A 14 17.63 13.73 -0.28
CA GLY A 14 16.50 14.37 -0.93
C GLY A 14 15.29 13.47 -1.20
N ALA A 15 15.15 12.33 -0.52
CA ALA A 15 13.93 11.53 -0.63
C ALA A 15 12.77 12.20 0.13
N ASP A 16 11.64 12.42 -0.56
CA ASP A 16 10.43 13.04 0.02
C ASP A 16 9.52 12.01 0.71
N LEU A 17 9.57 10.75 0.27
CA LEU A 17 8.76 9.66 0.79
C LEU A 17 9.59 8.38 0.89
N VAL A 18 9.47 7.68 2.00
CA VAL A 18 10.12 6.38 2.22
C VAL A 18 9.09 5.30 2.56
N ASN A 19 9.19 4.15 1.89
CA ASN A 19 8.33 3.00 2.14
C ASN A 19 8.97 2.06 3.16
N ASP A 20 8.31 1.86 4.30
CA ASP A 20 8.70 0.89 5.33
C ASP A 20 7.84 -0.36 5.24
N ILE A 21 8.44 -1.46 4.80
CA ILE A 21 7.75 -2.75 4.61
C ILE A 21 7.44 -3.50 5.91
N TRP A 22 7.81 -2.96 7.07
CA TRP A 22 7.51 -3.50 8.39
C TRP A 22 6.63 -2.60 9.25
N GLY A 23 6.19 -1.46 8.72
CA GLY A 23 5.26 -0.59 9.43
C GLY A 23 5.75 -0.18 10.82
N LEU A 24 7.01 0.26 10.93
CA LEU A 24 7.67 0.72 12.17
C LEU A 24 8.00 -0.39 13.19
N LYS A 25 7.71 -1.67 12.89
CA LYS A 25 7.82 -2.74 13.89
C LYS A 25 9.18 -3.45 13.91
N TYR A 26 10.02 -3.27 12.89
CA TYR A 26 11.32 -3.95 12.79
C TYR A 26 12.44 -3.19 13.49
N ASP A 27 12.63 -1.92 13.18
CA ASP A 27 13.68 -1.07 13.76
C ASP A 27 13.06 -0.07 14.75
N LYS A 28 13.39 -0.23 16.02
CA LYS A 28 12.84 0.59 17.13
C LYS A 28 13.10 2.10 16.98
N ASN A 29 14.12 2.48 16.21
CA ASN A 29 14.46 3.88 15.96
C ASN A 29 13.71 4.45 14.74
N MET A 30 13.02 3.62 13.94
CA MET A 30 12.41 4.05 12.67
C MET A 30 11.40 5.18 12.87
N ALA A 31 10.46 5.02 13.80
CA ALA A 31 9.42 6.00 14.06
C ALA A 31 9.99 7.38 14.46
N GLU A 32 11.01 7.39 15.34
CA GLU A 32 11.67 8.62 15.78
C GLU A 32 12.41 9.33 14.64
N VAL A 33 13.12 8.56 13.80
CA VAL A 33 13.85 9.11 12.64
C VAL A 33 12.88 9.70 11.60
N ILE A 34 11.74 9.05 11.36
CA ILE A 34 10.69 9.57 10.47
C ILE A 34 10.13 10.88 11.04
N ALA A 35 9.73 10.89 12.30
CA ALA A 35 9.17 12.09 12.95
C ALA A 35 10.14 13.29 12.89
N LYS A 36 11.43 13.07 13.14
CA LYS A 36 12.47 14.12 13.10
C LYS A 36 12.72 14.63 11.68
N SER A 37 12.57 13.80 10.68
CA SER A 37 12.83 14.18 9.28
C SER A 37 11.72 15.03 8.67
N GLY A 38 10.48 14.87 9.13
CA GLY A 38 9.28 15.46 8.52
C GLY A 38 8.93 14.93 7.12
N ALA A 39 9.66 13.93 6.61
CA ALA A 39 9.36 13.30 5.32
C ALA A 39 8.12 12.41 5.42
N ALA A 40 7.44 12.19 4.29
CA ALA A 40 6.31 11.26 4.24
C ALA A 40 6.77 9.80 4.37
N CYS A 41 5.91 8.95 4.88
CA CYS A 41 6.16 7.52 4.99
C CYS A 41 4.97 6.69 4.50
N CYS A 42 5.28 5.61 3.77
CA CYS A 42 4.32 4.56 3.48
C CYS A 42 4.59 3.40 4.42
N LEU A 43 3.63 3.10 5.27
CA LEU A 43 3.71 2.09 6.31
C LEU A 43 2.95 0.84 5.87
N MET A 44 3.69 -0.24 5.64
CA MET A 44 3.12 -1.46 5.07
C MET A 44 2.83 -2.50 6.16
N HIS A 45 1.68 -3.16 6.03
CA HIS A 45 1.36 -4.34 6.81
C HIS A 45 2.28 -5.51 6.45
N ASN A 46 2.92 -6.09 7.46
CA ASN A 46 3.71 -7.31 7.36
C ASN A 46 3.72 -8.07 8.69
N ARG A 47 3.91 -9.38 8.64
CA ARG A 47 4.11 -10.27 9.79
C ARG A 47 5.31 -11.19 9.53
N GLU A 48 5.85 -11.81 10.57
CA GLU A 48 6.88 -12.85 10.42
C GLU A 48 6.30 -14.14 9.83
N ARG A 49 5.02 -14.44 10.14
CA ARG A 49 4.29 -15.61 9.68
C ARG A 49 2.91 -15.23 9.17
N ALA A 50 2.41 -15.97 8.19
CA ALA A 50 1.08 -15.80 7.60
C ALA A 50 0.00 -16.48 8.46
N GLU A 51 -0.05 -16.16 9.77
CA GLU A 51 -0.98 -16.70 10.74
C GLU A 51 -1.99 -15.63 11.13
N TYR A 52 -3.29 -15.92 10.92
CA TYR A 52 -4.40 -14.98 11.13
C TYR A 52 -5.59 -15.73 11.73
N ASN A 53 -6.34 -15.09 12.62
CA ASN A 53 -7.60 -15.59 13.15
C ASN A 53 -8.79 -15.11 12.30
N SER A 54 -8.86 -13.79 12.10
CA SER A 54 -9.82 -13.13 11.20
C SER A 54 -9.03 -12.22 10.25
N PHE A 55 -8.68 -12.76 9.11
CA PHE A 55 -7.60 -12.23 8.26
C PHE A 55 -7.70 -10.70 7.99
N VAL A 56 -8.85 -10.22 7.51
CA VAL A 56 -8.99 -8.79 7.17
C VAL A 56 -8.97 -7.92 8.42
N GLU A 57 -9.67 -8.34 9.48
CA GLU A 57 -9.68 -7.61 10.75
C GLU A 57 -8.30 -7.58 11.40
N ASP A 58 -7.58 -8.71 11.39
CA ASP A 58 -6.21 -8.78 11.91
C ASP A 58 -5.26 -7.83 11.15
N VAL A 59 -5.41 -7.71 9.82
CA VAL A 59 -4.64 -6.73 9.02
C VAL A 59 -4.96 -5.29 9.43
N LEU A 60 -6.24 -4.98 9.67
CA LEU A 60 -6.65 -3.65 10.12
C LEU A 60 -6.14 -3.34 11.53
N ASP A 61 -6.18 -4.32 12.43
CA ASP A 61 -5.68 -4.17 13.81
C ASP A 61 -4.17 -3.96 13.83
N ASP A 62 -3.42 -4.71 13.03
CA ASP A 62 -1.97 -4.52 12.86
C ASP A 62 -1.62 -3.12 12.32
N LEU A 63 -2.44 -2.59 11.40
CA LEU A 63 -2.26 -1.23 10.90
C LEU A 63 -2.68 -0.16 11.92
N ARG A 64 -3.71 -0.40 12.75
CA ARG A 64 -4.06 0.47 13.88
C ARG A 64 -2.89 0.58 14.89
N GLU A 65 -2.24 -0.55 15.18
CA GLU A 65 -1.03 -0.56 16.01
C GLU A 65 0.10 0.27 15.37
N THR A 66 0.36 0.07 14.08
CA THR A 66 1.33 0.86 13.30
C THR A 66 1.05 2.36 13.38
N ILE A 67 -0.21 2.77 13.20
CA ILE A 67 -0.66 4.16 13.34
C ILE A 67 -0.41 4.68 14.77
N ALA A 68 -0.72 3.88 15.78
CA ALA A 68 -0.49 4.27 17.18
C ALA A 68 1.01 4.50 17.46
N ILE A 69 1.89 3.65 16.92
CA ILE A 69 3.35 3.84 17.00
C ILE A 69 3.76 5.15 16.32
N ALA A 70 3.26 5.41 15.11
CA ALA A 70 3.56 6.62 14.35
C ALA A 70 3.14 7.90 15.10
N LYS A 71 1.92 7.92 15.61
CA LYS A 71 1.38 9.05 16.39
C LYS A 71 2.14 9.30 17.69
N LYS A 72 2.47 8.23 18.42
CA LYS A 72 3.28 8.32 19.65
C LYS A 72 4.66 8.91 19.40
N ALA A 73 5.25 8.66 18.24
CA ALA A 73 6.54 9.22 17.84
C ALA A 73 6.45 10.67 17.34
N GLY A 74 5.23 11.20 17.10
CA GLY A 74 4.99 12.55 16.58
C GLY A 74 5.02 12.67 15.06
N ILE A 75 4.82 11.57 14.32
CA ILE A 75 4.64 11.62 12.86
C ILE A 75 3.27 12.26 12.58
N ALA A 76 3.24 13.31 11.75
CA ALA A 76 2.02 14.01 11.41
C ALA A 76 1.10 13.14 10.53
N ASP A 77 -0.23 13.24 10.72
CA ASP A 77 -1.21 12.40 10.03
C ASP A 77 -1.15 12.57 8.50
N ASP A 78 -0.87 13.77 8.01
CA ASP A 78 -0.73 14.09 6.58
C ASP A 78 0.55 13.53 5.93
N LYS A 79 1.43 12.93 6.72
CA LYS A 79 2.68 12.29 6.28
C LYS A 79 2.58 10.76 6.20
N ILE A 80 1.44 10.18 6.53
CA ILE A 80 1.25 8.73 6.59
C ILE A 80 0.44 8.25 5.38
N ILE A 81 0.95 7.20 4.72
CA ILE A 81 0.26 6.39 3.71
C ILE A 81 0.28 4.96 4.23
N LEU A 82 -0.81 4.21 4.03
CA LEU A 82 -0.90 2.79 4.42
C LEU A 82 -0.82 1.88 3.19
N ASP A 83 -0.18 0.71 3.34
CA ASP A 83 -0.10 -0.32 2.30
C ASP A 83 -0.53 -1.67 2.92
N PRO A 84 -1.51 -2.38 2.35
CA PRO A 84 -1.99 -3.68 2.86
C PRO A 84 -0.95 -4.80 2.81
N GLY A 85 0.18 -4.60 2.14
CA GLY A 85 1.26 -5.58 2.07
C GLY A 85 0.92 -6.82 1.24
N VAL A 86 0.27 -6.64 0.08
CA VAL A 86 0.03 -7.75 -0.85
C VAL A 86 1.37 -8.43 -1.19
N GLY A 87 1.43 -9.77 -1.09
CA GLY A 87 2.65 -10.55 -1.33
C GLY A 87 3.61 -10.64 -0.14
N PHE A 88 3.22 -10.14 1.05
CA PHE A 88 4.01 -10.24 2.28
C PHE A 88 3.22 -10.97 3.37
N ALA A 89 3.81 -12.03 3.94
CA ALA A 89 3.18 -12.86 4.97
C ALA A 89 1.69 -13.18 4.68
N LYS A 90 1.37 -13.55 3.46
CA LYS A 90 0.02 -13.87 2.99
C LYS A 90 0.04 -15.03 2.01
N SER A 91 -0.91 -15.95 2.14
CA SER A 91 -1.15 -17.00 1.15
C SER A 91 -1.66 -16.41 -0.18
N TYR A 92 -1.78 -17.23 -1.21
CA TYR A 92 -2.39 -16.83 -2.48
C TYR A 92 -3.80 -16.28 -2.27
N GLU A 93 -4.65 -17.01 -1.57
CA GLU A 93 -6.04 -16.65 -1.29
C GLU A 93 -6.12 -15.37 -0.46
N GLN A 94 -5.26 -15.23 0.55
CA GLN A 94 -5.19 -14.02 1.38
C GLN A 94 -4.80 -12.80 0.57
N ASN A 95 -3.93 -12.93 -0.42
CA ASN A 95 -3.60 -11.82 -1.33
C ASN A 95 -4.80 -11.40 -2.20
N LEU A 96 -5.59 -12.34 -2.69
CA LEU A 96 -6.85 -12.05 -3.40
C LEU A 96 -7.87 -11.39 -2.48
N ILE A 97 -8.05 -11.93 -1.26
CA ILE A 97 -8.99 -11.41 -0.26
C ILE A 97 -8.64 -9.97 0.12
N ILE A 98 -7.37 -9.67 0.45
CA ILE A 98 -7.01 -8.31 0.86
C ILE A 98 -7.10 -7.31 -0.29
N THR A 99 -6.81 -7.73 -1.52
CA THR A 99 -7.01 -6.89 -2.71
C THR A 99 -8.49 -6.59 -2.93
N ASN A 100 -9.37 -7.59 -2.73
CA ASN A 100 -10.81 -7.39 -2.83
C ASN A 100 -11.41 -6.59 -1.66
N ASN A 101 -10.73 -6.48 -0.53
CA ASN A 101 -11.18 -5.75 0.65
C ASN A 101 -10.30 -4.53 0.97
N VAL A 102 -9.57 -4.01 -0.03
CA VAL A 102 -8.64 -2.88 0.18
C VAL A 102 -9.36 -1.59 0.59
N ASP A 103 -10.62 -1.43 0.23
CA ASP A 103 -11.52 -0.36 0.68
C ASP A 103 -11.68 -0.30 2.21
N ARG A 104 -11.60 -1.46 2.91
CA ARG A 104 -11.63 -1.51 4.37
C ARG A 104 -10.49 -0.71 5.03
N LEU A 105 -9.34 -0.56 4.35
CA LEU A 105 -8.24 0.26 4.87
C LEU A 105 -8.59 1.75 4.91
N ASN A 106 -9.54 2.23 4.07
CA ASN A 106 -9.99 3.62 4.09
C ASN A 106 -10.69 3.98 5.42
N GLU A 107 -11.24 2.99 6.15
CA GLU A 107 -11.83 3.17 7.48
C GLU A 107 -10.81 3.67 8.52
N LEU A 108 -9.52 3.47 8.27
CA LEU A 108 -8.44 3.95 9.12
C LEU A 108 -8.16 5.45 8.96
N GLY A 109 -8.73 6.10 7.93
CA GLY A 109 -8.65 7.55 7.71
C GLY A 109 -7.37 8.04 7.03
N TYR A 110 -6.57 7.15 6.45
CA TYR A 110 -5.32 7.47 5.75
C TYR A 110 -5.36 7.09 4.27
N PRO A 111 -4.61 7.79 3.40
CA PRO A 111 -4.44 7.37 2.01
C PRO A 111 -3.88 5.96 1.92
N VAL A 112 -4.39 5.17 0.98
CA VAL A 112 -3.95 3.79 0.76
C VAL A 112 -3.14 3.69 -0.53
N LEU A 113 -1.99 3.01 -0.45
CA LEU A 113 -1.16 2.60 -1.58
C LEU A 113 -1.36 1.11 -1.84
N LEU A 114 -1.66 0.75 -3.08
CA LEU A 114 -1.74 -0.64 -3.53
C LEU A 114 -0.55 -1.00 -4.42
N GLY A 115 0.23 -1.99 -4.00
CA GLY A 115 1.41 -2.47 -4.72
C GLY A 115 1.26 -3.94 -5.13
N THR A 116 0.56 -4.23 -6.21
CA THR A 116 0.30 -5.59 -6.73
C THR A 116 1.13 -5.96 -7.95
N SER A 117 1.84 -4.99 -8.52
CA SER A 117 2.49 -5.12 -9.82
C SER A 117 3.43 -6.33 -9.93
N ARG A 118 3.14 -7.17 -10.92
CA ARG A 118 3.89 -8.39 -11.26
C ARG A 118 4.00 -9.42 -10.14
N LYS A 119 3.21 -9.29 -9.06
CA LYS A 119 3.29 -10.18 -7.88
C LYS A 119 2.79 -11.60 -8.18
N SER A 120 3.19 -12.52 -7.30
CA SER A 120 2.93 -13.96 -7.44
C SER A 120 1.44 -14.29 -7.57
N MET A 121 0.55 -13.56 -6.90
CA MET A 121 -0.89 -13.80 -7.00
C MET A 121 -1.39 -13.66 -8.45
N ILE A 122 -0.85 -12.70 -9.22
CA ILE A 122 -1.20 -12.54 -10.65
C ILE A 122 -0.65 -13.72 -11.46
N GLY A 123 0.61 -14.10 -11.19
CA GLY A 123 1.22 -15.23 -11.88
C GLY A 123 0.53 -16.56 -11.63
N LEU A 124 0.09 -16.80 -10.39
CA LEU A 124 -0.66 -18.01 -10.02
C LEU A 124 -2.06 -18.04 -10.62
N THR A 125 -2.70 -16.87 -10.75
CA THR A 125 -4.04 -16.77 -11.35
C THR A 125 -4.01 -16.98 -12.87
N LEU A 126 -3.00 -16.41 -13.55
CA LEU A 126 -2.94 -16.37 -15.02
C LEU A 126 -2.02 -17.44 -15.61
N ASP A 127 -1.27 -18.17 -14.77
CA ASP A 127 -0.19 -19.07 -15.17
C ASP A 127 0.85 -18.39 -16.05
N LEU A 128 1.34 -17.20 -15.62
CA LEU A 128 2.26 -16.36 -16.39
C LEU A 128 3.54 -16.03 -15.62
N PRO A 129 4.70 -15.95 -16.32
CA PRO A 129 5.94 -15.45 -15.76
C PRO A 129 5.84 -13.95 -15.42
N SER A 130 6.76 -13.44 -14.61
CA SER A 130 6.65 -12.09 -14.01
C SER A 130 6.67 -10.94 -15.02
N ASP A 131 7.30 -11.12 -16.15
CA ASP A 131 7.41 -10.15 -17.27
C ASP A 131 6.16 -10.09 -18.15
N GLN A 132 5.23 -11.05 -18.00
CA GLN A 132 3.98 -11.14 -18.77
C GLN A 132 2.73 -10.88 -17.90
N ARG A 133 2.83 -10.08 -16.84
CA ARG A 133 1.75 -9.84 -15.86
C ARG A 133 1.18 -8.42 -15.93
N VAL A 134 1.36 -7.72 -17.04
CA VAL A 134 0.92 -6.33 -17.16
C VAL A 134 -0.60 -6.20 -17.09
N GLU A 135 -1.35 -7.06 -17.79
CA GLU A 135 -2.81 -7.04 -17.81
C GLU A 135 -3.40 -7.34 -16.42
N GLY A 136 -2.85 -8.34 -15.73
CA GLY A 136 -3.24 -8.64 -14.34
C GLY A 136 -2.88 -7.50 -13.38
N THR A 137 -1.76 -6.81 -13.60
CA THR A 137 -1.40 -5.61 -12.83
C THR A 137 -2.39 -4.48 -13.08
N VAL A 138 -2.75 -4.22 -14.34
CA VAL A 138 -3.76 -3.22 -14.72
C VAL A 138 -5.11 -3.52 -14.07
N ALA A 139 -5.57 -4.76 -14.14
CA ALA A 139 -6.84 -5.18 -13.52
C ALA A 139 -6.86 -4.88 -12.01
N THR A 140 -5.78 -5.22 -11.30
CA THR A 140 -5.69 -4.95 -9.85
C THR A 140 -5.56 -3.45 -9.53
N SER A 141 -4.91 -2.66 -10.39
CA SER A 141 -4.83 -1.20 -10.26
C SER A 141 -6.20 -0.54 -10.42
N VAL A 142 -6.99 -0.98 -11.42
CA VAL A 142 -8.37 -0.51 -11.64
C VAL A 142 -9.24 -0.82 -10.41
N ILE A 143 -9.19 -2.06 -9.90
CA ILE A 143 -9.90 -2.45 -8.67
C ILE A 143 -9.49 -1.55 -7.51
N GLY A 144 -8.19 -1.30 -7.32
CA GLY A 144 -7.68 -0.43 -6.26
C GLY A 144 -8.25 0.98 -6.35
N VAL A 145 -8.26 1.60 -7.52
CA VAL A 145 -8.83 2.94 -7.74
C VAL A 145 -10.33 2.95 -7.47
N MET A 146 -11.08 1.97 -7.97
CA MET A 146 -12.53 1.85 -7.70
C MET A 146 -12.83 1.68 -6.21
N LYS A 147 -11.92 1.09 -5.44
CA LYS A 147 -12.00 0.90 -3.99
C LYS A 147 -11.33 2.02 -3.17
N GLY A 148 -10.98 3.14 -3.79
CA GLY A 148 -10.53 4.35 -3.12
C GLY A 148 -9.04 4.41 -2.81
N CYS A 149 -8.20 3.51 -3.35
CA CYS A 149 -6.75 3.67 -3.25
C CYS A 149 -6.30 4.98 -3.91
N ARG A 150 -5.46 5.74 -3.21
CA ARG A 150 -4.94 7.02 -3.70
C ARG A 150 -3.62 6.88 -4.45
N PHE A 151 -2.93 5.77 -4.24
CA PHE A 151 -1.65 5.47 -4.88
C PHE A 151 -1.65 4.04 -5.40
N VAL A 152 -1.04 3.84 -6.57
CA VAL A 152 -0.65 2.52 -7.07
C VAL A 152 0.85 2.53 -7.37
N ARG A 153 1.55 1.45 -6.99
CA ARG A 153 2.97 1.30 -7.29
C ARG A 153 3.15 0.18 -8.30
N VAL A 154 3.61 0.54 -9.49
CA VAL A 154 3.65 -0.33 -10.66
C VAL A 154 4.99 -0.27 -11.39
N HIS A 155 5.33 -1.34 -12.14
CA HIS A 155 6.47 -1.36 -13.06
C HIS A 155 6.09 -0.76 -14.43
N ASP A 156 4.90 -1.12 -14.95
CA ASP A 156 4.41 -0.74 -16.27
C ASP A 156 3.55 0.53 -16.14
N VAL A 157 4.24 1.67 -16.02
CA VAL A 157 3.60 2.96 -15.63
C VAL A 157 2.61 3.44 -16.67
N LEU A 158 2.96 3.35 -17.97
CA LEU A 158 2.13 3.89 -19.05
C LEU A 158 0.77 3.20 -19.14
N GLU A 159 0.78 1.87 -19.11
CA GLU A 159 -0.41 1.01 -19.23
C GLU A 159 -1.34 1.24 -18.03
N ASN A 160 -0.78 1.25 -16.83
CA ASN A 160 -1.54 1.48 -15.60
C ASN A 160 -2.09 2.93 -15.55
N LYS A 161 -1.31 3.94 -15.91
CA LYS A 161 -1.76 5.34 -15.94
C LYS A 161 -2.95 5.52 -16.89
N ARG A 162 -2.90 4.94 -18.09
CA ARG A 162 -4.00 5.01 -19.06
C ARG A 162 -5.27 4.35 -18.55
N ALA A 163 -5.15 3.17 -17.93
CA ALA A 163 -6.29 2.48 -17.35
C ALA A 163 -6.89 3.25 -16.17
N ILE A 164 -6.07 3.82 -15.29
CA ILE A 164 -6.52 4.63 -14.16
C ILE A 164 -7.25 5.88 -14.64
N LEU A 165 -6.70 6.63 -15.59
CA LEU A 165 -7.35 7.83 -16.14
C LEU A 165 -8.72 7.49 -16.75
N MET A 166 -8.84 6.36 -17.45
CA MET A 166 -10.13 5.90 -17.99
C MET A 166 -11.11 5.53 -16.87
N THR A 167 -10.63 4.83 -15.85
CA THR A 167 -11.43 4.47 -14.66
C THR A 167 -11.96 5.70 -13.94
N GLU A 168 -11.10 6.69 -13.68
CA GLU A 168 -11.48 7.96 -13.04
C GLU A 168 -12.50 8.73 -13.87
N ALA A 169 -12.33 8.79 -15.19
CA ALA A 169 -13.29 9.42 -16.09
C ALA A 169 -14.69 8.77 -15.99
N ILE A 170 -14.75 7.44 -15.90
CA ILE A 170 -16.01 6.69 -15.73
C ILE A 170 -16.62 6.98 -14.35
N ILE A 171 -15.85 6.89 -13.27
CA ILE A 171 -16.35 7.11 -11.91
C ILE A 171 -16.89 8.55 -11.75
N ASN A 172 -16.18 9.53 -12.29
CA ASN A 172 -16.54 10.94 -12.17
C ASN A 172 -17.63 11.38 -13.15
N SER A 173 -18.00 10.56 -14.16
CA SER A 173 -19.07 10.89 -15.13
C SER A 173 -20.44 11.06 -14.50
N LEU A 174 -20.72 10.44 -13.34
CA LEU A 174 -21.98 10.61 -12.61
C LEU A 174 -22.17 12.05 -12.08
N SER A 175 -21.11 12.83 -11.91
CA SER A 175 -21.22 14.25 -11.51
C SER A 175 -21.60 15.16 -12.69
N LEU A 176 -21.51 14.69 -13.93
CA LEU A 176 -21.86 15.46 -15.14
C LEU A 176 -23.36 15.39 -15.50
N ILE A 177 -24.13 14.49 -14.88
CA ILE A 177 -25.56 14.28 -15.16
C ILE A 177 -26.45 15.31 -14.44
N HIS A 178 -25.89 16.13 -13.56
CA HIS A 178 -26.61 17.15 -12.77
C HIS A 178 -26.35 18.60 -13.22
N ILE A 179 -25.97 18.80 -14.49
CA ILE A 179 -25.88 20.14 -15.12
C ILE A 179 -27.08 20.37 -16.01
#